data_a55ed369ded0f9a3c0b0b1bcf2ee7c2d
#
_entry.id   a55ed369ded0f9a3c0b0b1bcf2ee7c2d
#
_cell.length_a   1.000
_cell.length_b   1.000
_cell.length_c   1.000
_cell.angle_alpha   90.00
_cell.angle_beta   90.00
_cell.angle_gamma   90.00
#
_symmetry.space_group_name_H-M   'P 1'
#
loop_
_entity.id
_entity.type
_entity.pdbx_description
1 polymer ?
#
loop_
_entity_poly.entity_id
_entity_poly.type
_entity_poly.pdbx_seq_one_letter_code
_entity_poly.pdbx_strand_id
1 'polypeptide(L)'
;MKNANFKVGKVIGIVIGVLIVASLIFGGTYQIKEQEQAVLITLGNAKAVTEPGLHFKIPFIQQVKKVNTTIQGFAIGYDENTDASNEAESLMITSDYNFVNVDFYVEYRFSDPVKAVYASKEPVKILKTISQSCIRSVIGSYPVDDVLTTGKNEIQGKIKEEIIDKLDEHDLGIQLVNITIQDSEPPTTEVMEAFKAVETAKQGKETTLNNANKYRNEQLLNAKASADRIVQDAEAKKTERINEAEAQVARFNAMYEEYIKNPTITKQRMFYDTMEEVLPDLKVIIESGNGDVQSFYPIESFVTVEDNATTNNTTTTVE
;
A
#
# COMPACT_ATOMS: atom_id res chain seq x y z
N MET A 1 23.72 73.71 -63.25
CA MET A 1 24.01 72.42 -62.62
C MET A 1 23.75 72.36 -61.09
N LYS A 2 23.25 73.39 -60.43
CA LYS A 2 22.99 73.38 -58.94
C LYS A 2 21.66 72.77 -58.47
N ASN A 3 20.64 72.65 -59.34
CA ASN A 3 19.30 72.23 -58.96
C ASN A 3 19.07 70.67 -58.96
N ALA A 4 19.95 69.88 -59.63
CA ALA A 4 19.84 68.43 -59.69
C ALA A 4 20.33 67.77 -58.38
N ASN A 5 21.42 68.27 -57.79
CA ASN A 5 22.00 67.76 -56.59
C ASN A 5 21.08 67.97 -55.32
N PHE A 6 20.30 69.07 -55.36
CA PHE A 6 19.34 69.32 -54.23
C PHE A 6 18.11 68.37 -54.25
N LYS A 7 17.67 67.98 -55.47
CA LYS A 7 16.59 67.00 -55.61
C LYS A 7 17.07 65.59 -55.26
N VAL A 8 18.28 65.19 -55.61
CA VAL A 8 18.88 63.89 -55.28
C VAL A 8 19.10 63.76 -53.75
N GLY A 9 19.59 64.78 -53.08
CA GLY A 9 19.74 64.79 -51.61
C GLY A 9 18.40 64.63 -50.86
N LYS A 10 17.33 65.27 -51.37
CA LYS A 10 16.00 65.09 -50.80
C LYS A 10 15.44 63.67 -50.97
N VAL A 11 15.63 63.06 -52.15
CA VAL A 11 15.21 61.71 -52.46
C VAL A 11 15.98 60.70 -51.61
N ILE A 12 17.30 60.86 -51.46
CA ILE A 12 18.13 60.05 -50.59
C ILE A 12 17.67 60.20 -49.13
N GLY A 13 17.35 61.35 -48.63
CA GLY A 13 16.81 61.60 -47.28
C GLY A 13 15.46 60.91 -47.06
N ILE A 14 14.58 60.95 -48.06
CA ILE A 14 13.29 60.25 -47.98
C ILE A 14 13.50 58.72 -47.98
N VAL A 15 14.35 58.18 -48.80
CA VAL A 15 14.67 56.74 -48.85
C VAL A 15 15.28 56.28 -47.53
N ILE A 16 16.21 57.03 -46.95
CA ILE A 16 16.78 56.75 -45.66
C ILE A 16 15.69 56.83 -44.55
N GLY A 17 14.82 57.83 -44.60
CA GLY A 17 13.69 57.94 -43.65
C GLY A 17 12.72 56.77 -43.76
N VAL A 18 12.38 56.34 -44.96
CA VAL A 18 11.53 55.13 -45.15
C VAL A 18 12.22 53.87 -44.69
N LEU A 19 13.51 53.70 -44.90
CA LEU A 19 14.29 52.55 -44.39
C LEU A 19 14.36 52.56 -42.88
N ILE A 20 14.51 53.71 -42.23
CA ILE A 20 14.48 53.81 -40.75
C ILE A 20 13.08 53.47 -40.24
N VAL A 21 12.02 53.98 -40.85
CA VAL A 21 10.62 53.65 -40.42
C VAL A 21 10.32 52.16 -40.64
N ALA A 22 10.73 51.62 -41.78
CA ALA A 22 10.61 50.19 -42.06
C ALA A 22 11.39 49.33 -41.03
N SER A 23 12.61 49.73 -40.68
CA SER A 23 13.42 49.08 -39.65
C SER A 23 12.79 49.17 -38.25
N LEU A 24 12.14 50.30 -37.93
CA LEU A 24 11.40 50.48 -36.66
C LEU A 24 10.16 49.58 -36.60
N ILE A 25 9.45 49.42 -37.72
CA ILE A 25 8.24 48.58 -37.76
C ILE A 25 8.61 47.08 -37.72
N PHE A 26 9.54 46.63 -38.56
CA PHE A 26 9.92 45.23 -38.66
C PHE A 26 10.83 44.74 -37.50
N GLY A 27 11.70 45.58 -36.98
CA GLY A 27 12.61 45.27 -35.89
C GLY A 27 12.08 45.63 -34.49
N GLY A 28 10.97 46.41 -34.41
CA GLY A 28 10.42 46.92 -33.18
C GLY A 28 9.30 46.09 -32.57
N THR A 29 8.80 45.07 -33.26
CA THR A 29 7.71 44.23 -32.73
C THR A 29 8.23 42.92 -32.16
N TYR A 30 7.67 42.49 -31.04
CA TYR A 30 7.88 41.15 -30.47
C TYR A 30 6.57 40.63 -29.88
N GLN A 31 6.39 39.33 -29.96
CA GLN A 31 5.21 38.64 -29.41
C GLN A 31 5.60 37.86 -28.16
N ILE A 32 4.77 37.97 -27.10
CA ILE A 32 4.86 37.18 -25.89
C ILE A 32 3.74 36.13 -25.95
N LYS A 33 4.08 34.84 -25.80
CA LYS A 33 3.13 33.75 -25.67
C LYS A 33 2.61 33.68 -24.24
N GLU A 34 1.47 33.04 -24.02
CA GLU A 34 0.87 32.85 -22.67
C GLU A 34 1.81 32.13 -21.69
N GLN A 35 2.71 31.30 -22.18
CA GLN A 35 3.68 30.53 -21.40
C GLN A 35 5.01 31.23 -21.18
N GLU A 36 5.17 32.44 -21.72
CA GLU A 36 6.42 33.20 -21.69
C GLU A 36 6.19 34.57 -21.04
N GLN A 37 7.19 35.04 -20.35
CA GLN A 37 7.27 36.44 -19.94
C GLN A 37 8.51 37.08 -20.59
N ALA A 38 8.45 38.37 -20.86
CA ALA A 38 9.56 39.05 -21.43
C ALA A 38 10.20 40.01 -20.44
N VAL A 39 11.53 40.10 -20.46
CA VAL A 39 12.29 41.12 -19.76
C VAL A 39 12.74 42.13 -20.78
N LEU A 40 12.20 43.35 -20.74
CA LEU A 40 12.59 44.47 -21.56
C LEU A 40 13.75 45.20 -20.88
N ILE A 41 14.90 45.14 -21.49
CA ILE A 41 16.14 45.78 -21.01
C ILE A 41 16.33 47.07 -21.78
N THR A 42 16.27 48.22 -21.08
CA THR A 42 16.49 49.55 -21.68
C THR A 42 17.74 50.17 -21.06
N LEU A 43 18.84 50.20 -21.78
CA LEU A 43 20.11 50.80 -21.32
C LEU A 43 20.56 50.27 -19.93
N GLY A 44 20.36 48.96 -19.69
CA GLY A 44 20.72 48.32 -18.42
C GLY A 44 19.62 48.26 -17.35
N ASN A 45 18.51 48.97 -17.56
CA ASN A 45 17.36 48.87 -16.67
C ASN A 45 16.38 47.80 -17.19
N ALA A 46 16.06 46.82 -16.35
CA ALA A 46 15.18 45.69 -16.68
C ALA A 46 13.76 45.95 -16.20
N LYS A 47 12.77 45.64 -17.02
CA LYS A 47 11.35 45.69 -16.72
C LYS A 47 10.70 44.40 -17.15
N ALA A 48 9.97 43.76 -16.26
CA ALA A 48 9.15 42.60 -16.63
C ALA A 48 7.93 43.05 -17.42
N VAL A 49 7.62 42.34 -18.52
CA VAL A 49 6.40 42.44 -19.30
C VAL A 49 5.72 41.07 -19.23
N THR A 50 4.62 41.02 -18.47
CA THR A 50 3.90 39.81 -18.16
C THR A 50 2.69 39.56 -19.05
N GLU A 51 2.20 40.60 -19.71
CA GLU A 51 1.01 40.50 -20.56
C GLU A 51 1.32 39.77 -21.87
N PRO A 52 0.57 38.72 -22.23
CA PRO A 52 0.71 38.05 -23.50
C PRO A 52 0.20 38.96 -24.64
N GLY A 53 0.78 38.82 -25.81
CA GLY A 53 0.36 39.61 -26.97
C GLY A 53 1.51 40.21 -27.76
N LEU A 54 1.17 41.20 -28.62
CA LEU A 54 2.11 41.91 -29.43
C LEU A 54 2.57 43.18 -28.70
N HIS A 55 3.88 43.32 -28.52
CA HIS A 55 4.50 44.46 -27.85
C HIS A 55 5.49 45.16 -28.78
N PHE A 56 5.77 46.43 -28.46
CA PHE A 56 6.74 47.24 -29.18
C PHE A 56 8.01 47.44 -28.34
N LYS A 57 9.15 47.36 -29.02
CA LYS A 57 10.47 47.76 -28.47
C LYS A 57 11.14 48.74 -29.40
N ILE A 58 12.00 49.57 -28.86
CA ILE A 58 12.84 50.47 -29.66
C ILE A 58 14.07 49.69 -30.13
N PRO A 59 14.23 49.39 -31.44
CA PRO A 59 15.40 48.72 -31.97
C PRO A 59 16.67 49.46 -31.57
N PHE A 60 17.77 48.74 -31.36
CA PHE A 60 19.10 49.23 -30.94
C PHE A 60 19.23 49.76 -29.52
N ILE A 61 18.14 50.20 -28.86
CA ILE A 61 18.17 50.74 -27.50
C ILE A 61 17.63 49.69 -26.50
N GLN A 62 16.63 48.92 -26.91
CA GLN A 62 15.96 47.93 -26.06
C GLN A 62 16.26 46.52 -26.52
N GLN A 63 16.64 45.70 -25.56
CA GLN A 63 16.79 44.24 -25.73
C GLN A 63 15.64 43.52 -25.04
N VAL A 64 15.14 42.43 -25.63
CA VAL A 64 14.11 41.61 -25.06
C VAL A 64 14.66 40.21 -24.84
N LYS A 65 14.62 39.74 -23.62
CA LYS A 65 14.87 38.32 -23.27
C LYS A 65 13.56 37.69 -22.85
N LYS A 66 13.22 36.54 -23.43
CA LYS A 66 12.03 35.77 -23.08
C LYS A 66 12.42 34.71 -22.11
N VAL A 67 11.59 34.53 -21.07
CA VAL A 67 11.74 33.54 -20.04
C VAL A 67 10.48 32.68 -20.08
N ASN A 68 10.64 31.37 -20.17
CA ASN A 68 9.54 30.44 -20.10
C ASN A 68 9.15 30.27 -18.61
N THR A 69 7.88 30.52 -18.31
CA THR A 69 7.32 30.45 -16.93
C THR A 69 6.57 29.15 -16.62
N THR A 70 6.53 28.23 -17.62
CA THR A 70 5.96 26.89 -17.38
C THR A 70 6.83 26.09 -16.44
N ILE A 71 6.23 25.06 -15.85
CA ILE A 71 6.97 24.08 -15.06
C ILE A 71 7.94 23.35 -15.99
N GLN A 72 9.20 23.36 -15.62
CA GLN A 72 10.30 22.66 -16.27
C GLN A 72 10.94 21.74 -15.25
N GLY A 73 11.67 20.72 -15.70
CA GLY A 73 12.37 19.81 -14.81
C GLY A 73 13.74 19.44 -15.37
N PHE A 74 14.52 18.82 -14.52
CA PHE A 74 15.79 18.18 -14.88
C PHE A 74 16.06 16.99 -13.95
N ALA A 75 16.77 16.02 -14.49
CA ALA A 75 17.23 14.86 -13.76
C ALA A 75 18.53 15.12 -12.99
N ILE A 76 18.68 14.45 -11.85
CA ILE A 76 19.91 14.31 -11.09
C ILE A 76 20.14 12.82 -10.85
N GLY A 77 21.29 12.33 -11.30
CA GLY A 77 21.66 10.93 -11.13
C GLY A 77 21.47 10.08 -12.40
N TYR A 78 20.70 10.56 -13.36
CA TYR A 78 20.50 9.86 -14.63
C TYR A 78 20.36 10.85 -15.80
N ASP A 79 20.50 10.34 -17.02
CA ASP A 79 20.29 11.11 -18.26
C ASP A 79 18.85 10.86 -18.77
N GLU A 80 18.06 11.93 -18.89
CA GLU A 80 16.66 11.85 -19.35
C GLU A 80 16.46 11.24 -20.74
N ASN A 81 17.49 11.25 -21.60
CA ASN A 81 17.37 10.74 -22.96
C ASN A 81 17.73 9.25 -23.09
N THR A 82 18.62 8.76 -22.23
CA THR A 82 19.18 7.41 -22.35
C THR A 82 18.82 6.50 -21.16
N ASP A 83 18.19 7.05 -20.13
CA ASP A 83 17.97 6.39 -18.82
C ASP A 83 19.26 5.80 -18.21
N ALA A 84 20.41 6.26 -18.70
CA ALA A 84 21.71 5.81 -18.19
C ALA A 84 22.00 6.47 -16.85
N SER A 85 22.34 5.67 -15.84
CA SER A 85 22.76 6.15 -14.54
C SER A 85 24.06 6.94 -14.65
N ASN A 86 24.11 8.10 -13.99
CA ASN A 86 25.29 8.93 -13.84
C ASN A 86 25.84 8.79 -12.40
N GLU A 87 26.70 7.81 -12.20
CA GLU A 87 27.27 7.50 -10.87
C GLU A 87 27.92 8.71 -10.18
N ALA A 88 28.44 9.69 -10.95
CA ALA A 88 29.02 10.89 -10.35
C ALA A 88 27.99 11.78 -9.64
N GLU A 89 26.73 11.70 -10.06
CA GLU A 89 25.60 12.44 -9.47
C GLU A 89 24.78 11.57 -8.52
N SER A 90 24.54 10.27 -8.85
CA SER A 90 23.66 9.35 -8.12
C SER A 90 24.31 8.72 -6.89
N LEU A 91 25.62 8.45 -6.93
CA LEU A 91 26.30 7.76 -5.83
C LEU A 91 26.47 8.67 -4.60
N MET A 92 25.92 8.21 -3.48
CA MET A 92 25.90 8.94 -2.21
C MET A 92 26.28 8.03 -1.04
N ILE A 93 26.65 8.63 0.08
CA ILE A 93 26.99 7.93 1.33
C ILE A 93 25.92 8.27 2.36
N THR A 94 25.39 7.26 3.02
CA THR A 94 24.42 7.36 4.11
C THR A 94 25.07 7.54 5.47
N SER A 95 24.29 7.85 6.52
CA SER A 95 24.82 8.07 7.90
C SER A 95 25.50 6.84 8.49
N ASP A 96 25.17 5.66 8.03
CA ASP A 96 25.73 4.37 8.43
C ASP A 96 26.87 3.88 7.51
N TYR A 97 27.45 4.81 6.72
CA TYR A 97 28.57 4.59 5.81
C TYR A 97 28.33 3.57 4.69
N ASN A 98 27.08 3.38 4.30
CA ASN A 98 26.75 2.59 3.13
C ASN A 98 26.69 3.46 1.89
N PHE A 99 27.00 2.87 0.73
CA PHE A 99 26.82 3.51 -0.57
C PHE A 99 25.41 3.20 -1.11
N VAL A 100 24.80 4.20 -1.72
CA VAL A 100 23.50 4.11 -2.35
C VAL A 100 23.46 4.96 -3.62
N ASN A 101 22.87 4.45 -4.68
CA ASN A 101 22.53 5.23 -5.85
C ASN A 101 21.09 5.76 -5.68
N VAL A 102 20.93 7.07 -5.77
CA VAL A 102 19.61 7.70 -5.66
C VAL A 102 19.43 8.70 -6.80
N ASP A 103 18.37 8.51 -7.55
CA ASP A 103 18.01 9.31 -8.68
C ASP A 103 16.85 10.24 -8.35
N PHE A 104 16.94 11.49 -8.78
CA PHE A 104 15.96 12.53 -8.49
C PHE A 104 15.49 13.21 -9.74
N TYR A 105 14.23 13.65 -9.72
CA TYR A 105 13.68 14.58 -10.68
C TYR A 105 13.25 15.85 -9.98
N VAL A 106 13.76 17.00 -10.45
CA VAL A 106 13.52 18.31 -9.86
C VAL A 106 12.67 19.13 -10.80
N GLU A 107 11.51 19.58 -10.32
CA GLU A 107 10.59 20.44 -11.04
C GLU A 107 10.64 21.87 -10.49
N TYR A 108 10.80 22.81 -11.40
CA TYR A 108 10.92 24.22 -11.08
C TYR A 108 10.18 25.11 -12.08
N ARG A 109 9.95 26.35 -11.69
CA ARG A 109 9.47 27.41 -12.60
C ARG A 109 10.16 28.72 -12.29
N PHE A 110 10.22 29.61 -13.27
CA PHE A 110 10.65 30.97 -13.04
C PHE A 110 9.49 31.78 -12.44
N SER A 111 9.69 32.32 -11.24
CA SER A 111 8.72 33.18 -10.53
C SER A 111 8.94 34.66 -10.82
N ASP A 112 10.19 35.08 -10.98
CA ASP A 112 10.58 36.45 -11.32
C ASP A 112 11.50 36.43 -12.56
N PRO A 113 11.00 36.85 -13.72
CA PRO A 113 11.78 36.83 -14.97
C PRO A 113 12.95 37.81 -14.94
N VAL A 114 12.86 38.90 -14.18
CA VAL A 114 13.95 39.90 -14.09
C VAL A 114 15.12 39.27 -13.33
N LYS A 115 14.86 38.67 -12.16
CA LYS A 115 15.87 37.99 -11.37
C LYS A 115 16.48 36.82 -12.15
N ALA A 116 15.65 36.02 -12.82
CA ALA A 116 16.11 34.91 -13.66
C ALA A 116 17.12 35.31 -14.74
N VAL A 117 17.02 36.53 -15.27
CA VAL A 117 17.92 37.04 -16.31
C VAL A 117 19.14 37.75 -15.74
N TYR A 118 19.02 38.39 -14.56
CA TYR A 118 20.05 39.27 -14.00
C TYR A 118 20.83 38.69 -12.84
N ALA A 119 20.22 37.80 -12.02
CA ALA A 119 20.88 37.23 -10.85
C ALA A 119 22.03 36.30 -11.25
N SER A 120 21.90 35.58 -12.37
CA SER A 120 22.94 34.70 -12.87
C SER A 120 22.89 34.50 -14.37
N LYS A 121 24.05 34.10 -14.93
CA LYS A 121 24.16 33.72 -16.35
C LYS A 121 23.46 32.36 -16.61
N GLU A 122 23.52 31.43 -15.64
CA GLU A 122 23.02 30.08 -15.73
C GLU A 122 22.24 29.68 -14.45
N PRO A 123 21.05 30.25 -14.22
CA PRO A 123 20.33 30.09 -12.97
C PRO A 123 19.90 28.62 -12.72
N VAL A 124 19.57 27.88 -13.80
CA VAL A 124 19.20 26.46 -13.70
C VAL A 124 20.38 25.58 -13.27
N LYS A 125 21.60 25.90 -13.74
CA LYS A 125 22.79 25.17 -13.32
C LYS A 125 23.11 25.40 -11.84
N ILE A 126 22.88 26.62 -11.35
CA ILE A 126 23.03 26.93 -9.93
C ILE A 126 21.98 26.14 -9.11
N LEU A 127 20.71 26.14 -9.56
CA LEU A 127 19.68 25.33 -8.94
C LEU A 127 20.06 23.84 -8.89
N LYS A 128 20.59 23.27 -9.98
CA LYS A 128 21.06 21.88 -10.01
C LYS A 128 22.16 21.64 -8.96
N THR A 129 23.12 22.55 -8.86
CA THR A 129 24.24 22.44 -7.90
C THR A 129 23.74 22.55 -6.44
N ILE A 130 22.83 23.48 -6.16
CA ILE A 130 22.17 23.61 -4.84
C ILE A 130 21.42 22.33 -4.51
N SER A 131 20.59 21.85 -5.44
CA SER A 131 19.82 20.63 -5.25
C SER A 131 20.70 19.43 -4.96
N GLN A 132 21.81 19.24 -5.69
CA GLN A 132 22.76 18.16 -5.43
C GLN A 132 23.42 18.28 -4.05
N SER A 133 23.73 19.51 -3.61
CA SER A 133 24.33 19.74 -2.28
C SER A 133 23.33 19.38 -1.16
N CYS A 134 22.09 19.88 -1.24
CA CYS A 134 21.04 19.60 -0.27
C CYS A 134 20.68 18.11 -0.24
N ILE A 135 20.54 17.46 -1.40
CA ILE A 135 20.30 16.03 -1.51
C ILE A 135 21.37 15.24 -0.78
N ARG A 136 22.65 15.51 -1.05
CA ARG A 136 23.77 14.80 -0.40
C ARG A 136 23.83 15.07 1.11
N SER A 137 23.51 16.29 1.54
CA SER A 137 23.45 16.65 2.96
C SER A 137 22.37 15.85 3.69
N VAL A 138 21.16 15.82 3.13
CA VAL A 138 20.03 15.12 3.75
C VAL A 138 20.23 13.60 3.70
N ILE A 139 20.57 13.02 2.55
CA ILE A 139 20.82 11.57 2.42
C ILE A 139 21.90 11.11 3.40
N GLY A 140 22.98 11.89 3.55
CA GLY A 140 24.05 11.60 4.53
C GLY A 140 23.62 11.64 6.00
N SER A 141 22.44 12.15 6.31
CA SER A 141 21.88 12.17 7.67
C SER A 141 20.97 10.99 8.00
N TYR A 142 20.59 10.18 7.00
CA TYR A 142 19.71 9.02 7.15
C TYR A 142 20.46 7.69 6.98
N PRO A 143 20.01 6.61 7.67
CA PRO A 143 20.54 5.27 7.43
C PRO A 143 20.04 4.72 6.08
N VAL A 144 20.79 3.78 5.51
CA VAL A 144 20.47 3.19 4.19
C VAL A 144 19.10 2.55 4.13
N ASP A 145 18.65 1.91 5.21
CA ASP A 145 17.32 1.27 5.29
C ASP A 145 16.20 2.30 5.03
N ASP A 146 16.29 3.50 5.60
CA ASP A 146 15.29 4.56 5.41
C ASP A 146 15.31 5.12 3.99
N VAL A 147 16.52 5.28 3.42
CA VAL A 147 16.68 5.75 2.03
C VAL A 147 16.12 4.77 1.01
N LEU A 148 16.29 3.47 1.24
CA LEU A 148 15.82 2.42 0.33
C LEU A 148 14.34 2.08 0.49
N THR A 149 13.74 2.29 1.70
CA THR A 149 12.40 1.76 2.02
C THR A 149 11.40 2.85 2.44
N THR A 150 11.18 3.00 3.73
CA THR A 150 10.04 3.75 4.30
C THR A 150 10.30 5.23 4.49
N GLY A 151 11.55 5.65 4.54
CA GLY A 151 11.94 7.04 4.81
C GLY A 151 11.84 7.99 3.60
N LYS A 152 11.59 7.48 2.39
CA LYS A 152 11.62 8.25 1.14
C LYS A 152 10.78 9.54 1.19
N ASN A 153 9.57 9.49 1.71
CA ASN A 153 8.68 10.64 1.76
C ASN A 153 9.17 11.73 2.73
N GLU A 154 9.71 11.32 3.88
CA GLU A 154 10.28 12.24 4.87
C GLU A 154 11.55 12.89 4.32
N ILE A 155 12.44 12.09 3.75
CA ILE A 155 13.68 12.54 3.10
C ILE A 155 13.38 13.54 2.00
N GLN A 156 12.43 13.23 1.10
CA GLN A 156 11.99 14.11 0.02
C GLN A 156 11.45 15.44 0.57
N GLY A 157 10.66 15.41 1.65
CA GLY A 157 10.15 16.60 2.32
C GLY A 157 11.27 17.50 2.86
N LYS A 158 12.26 16.92 3.55
CA LYS A 158 13.42 17.65 4.08
C LYS A 158 14.32 18.22 2.98
N ILE A 159 14.57 17.45 1.92
CA ILE A 159 15.33 17.95 0.78
C ILE A 159 14.64 19.14 0.15
N LYS A 160 13.30 19.05 -0.02
CA LYS A 160 12.50 20.15 -0.59
C LYS A 160 12.60 21.42 0.26
N GLU A 161 12.49 21.30 1.57
CA GLU A 161 12.61 22.42 2.52
C GLU A 161 14.00 23.06 2.44
N GLU A 162 15.07 22.26 2.52
CA GLU A 162 16.46 22.76 2.46
C GLU A 162 16.78 23.44 1.12
N ILE A 163 16.25 22.93 0.00
CA ILE A 163 16.42 23.59 -1.31
C ILE A 163 15.67 24.91 -1.34
N ILE A 164 14.45 25.00 -0.82
CA ILE A 164 13.67 26.25 -0.79
C ILE A 164 14.42 27.31 0.03
N ASP A 165 14.89 26.97 1.21
CA ASP A 165 15.66 27.87 2.08
C ASP A 165 16.91 28.42 1.36
N LYS A 166 17.63 27.55 0.65
CA LYS A 166 18.80 27.94 -0.13
C LYS A 166 18.44 28.80 -1.37
N LEU A 167 17.33 28.52 -2.03
CA LEU A 167 16.87 29.34 -3.14
C LEU A 167 16.47 30.76 -2.69
N ASP A 168 15.84 30.86 -1.53
CA ASP A 168 15.47 32.15 -0.94
C ASP A 168 16.70 32.98 -0.57
N GLU A 169 17.76 32.32 -0.05
CA GLU A 169 19.03 32.96 0.26
C GLU A 169 19.72 33.52 -1.03
N HIS A 170 19.66 32.80 -2.11
CA HIS A 170 20.32 33.18 -3.36
C HIS A 170 19.48 34.09 -4.28
N ASP A 171 18.19 34.20 -4.07
CA ASP A 171 17.25 35.06 -4.77
C ASP A 171 17.34 34.99 -6.30
N LEU A 172 17.35 33.78 -6.85
CA LEU A 172 17.53 33.50 -8.28
C LEU A 172 16.29 33.76 -9.15
N GLY A 173 15.14 34.11 -8.55
CA GLY A 173 13.86 34.22 -9.26
C GLY A 173 13.31 32.89 -9.77
N ILE A 174 13.74 31.78 -9.17
CA ILE A 174 13.27 30.42 -9.43
C ILE A 174 12.48 29.94 -8.23
N GLN A 175 11.38 29.27 -8.48
CA GLN A 175 10.58 28.59 -7.48
C GLN A 175 10.65 27.08 -7.69
N LEU A 176 11.03 26.35 -6.67
CA LEU A 176 10.93 24.88 -6.65
C LEU A 176 9.45 24.48 -6.58
N VAL A 177 9.00 23.68 -7.53
CA VAL A 177 7.64 23.14 -7.56
C VAL A 177 7.61 21.82 -6.80
N ASN A 178 8.45 20.89 -7.23
CA ASN A 178 8.53 19.58 -6.60
C ASN A 178 9.93 18.98 -6.75
N ILE A 179 10.23 18.00 -5.90
CA ILE A 179 11.37 17.11 -6.06
C ILE A 179 10.88 15.70 -5.77
N THR A 180 11.25 14.75 -6.60
CA THR A 180 10.80 13.36 -6.51
C THR A 180 12.00 12.43 -6.56
N ILE A 181 12.04 11.46 -5.64
CA ILE A 181 12.96 10.33 -5.71
C ILE A 181 12.42 9.40 -6.78
N GLN A 182 13.15 9.22 -7.87
CA GLN A 182 12.77 8.34 -8.98
C GLN A 182 13.14 6.91 -8.67
N ASP A 183 14.39 6.71 -8.29
CA ASP A 183 14.90 5.41 -7.90
C ASP A 183 15.89 5.53 -6.74
N SER A 184 16.01 4.46 -5.97
CA SER A 184 17.01 4.33 -4.92
C SER A 184 17.41 2.86 -4.82
N GLU A 185 18.65 2.58 -5.16
CA GLU A 185 19.19 1.23 -5.27
C GLU A 185 20.56 1.11 -4.59
N PRO A 186 20.94 -0.07 -4.10
CA PRO A 186 22.32 -0.34 -3.75
C PRO A 186 23.23 -0.24 -4.98
N PRO A 187 24.54 0.12 -4.80
CA PRO A 187 25.41 0.44 -5.93
C PRO A 187 25.78 -0.75 -6.81
N THR A 188 25.65 -1.98 -6.32
CA THR A 188 25.93 -3.19 -7.10
C THR A 188 24.83 -4.24 -6.93
N THR A 189 24.68 -5.11 -7.95
CA THR A 189 23.70 -6.20 -7.95
C THR A 189 23.91 -7.19 -6.82
N GLU A 190 25.16 -7.47 -6.47
CA GLU A 190 25.47 -8.40 -5.36
C GLU A 190 25.01 -7.84 -4.01
N VAL A 191 25.19 -6.53 -3.79
CA VAL A 191 24.68 -5.86 -2.58
C VAL A 191 23.16 -5.83 -2.57
N MET A 192 22.53 -5.57 -3.72
CA MET A 192 21.07 -5.61 -3.85
C MET A 192 20.51 -7.00 -3.52
N GLU A 193 21.14 -8.07 -4.01
CA GLU A 193 20.72 -9.45 -3.69
C GLU A 193 20.87 -9.74 -2.19
N ALA A 194 21.95 -9.28 -1.57
CA ALA A 194 22.15 -9.44 -0.13
C ALA A 194 21.08 -8.69 0.69
N PHE A 195 20.73 -7.45 0.34
CA PHE A 195 19.61 -6.72 0.95
C PHE A 195 18.27 -7.43 0.78
N LYS A 196 17.96 -7.91 -0.42
CA LYS A 196 16.75 -8.70 -0.68
C LYS A 196 16.70 -9.98 0.16
N ALA A 197 17.84 -10.65 0.33
CA ALA A 197 17.92 -11.85 1.17
C ALA A 197 17.63 -11.53 2.66
N VAL A 198 18.19 -10.45 3.18
CA VAL A 198 17.90 -9.98 4.55
C VAL A 198 16.44 -9.62 4.73
N GLU A 199 15.86 -8.87 3.79
CA GLU A 199 14.45 -8.48 3.85
C GLU A 199 13.52 -9.70 3.76
N THR A 200 13.82 -10.65 2.88
CA THR A 200 13.11 -11.93 2.78
C THR A 200 13.19 -12.72 4.09
N ALA A 201 14.36 -12.73 4.74
CA ALA A 201 14.54 -13.40 6.03
C ALA A 201 13.76 -12.70 7.15
N LYS A 202 13.72 -11.35 7.19
CA LYS A 202 12.89 -10.57 8.14
C LYS A 202 11.41 -10.89 7.95
N GLN A 203 10.90 -10.85 6.73
CA GLN A 203 9.51 -11.20 6.41
C GLN A 203 9.17 -12.65 6.74
N GLY A 204 10.09 -13.58 6.46
CA GLY A 204 9.96 -14.98 6.84
C GLY A 204 9.86 -15.17 8.35
N LYS A 205 10.67 -14.46 9.13
CA LYS A 205 10.60 -14.45 10.60
C LYS A 205 9.24 -13.94 11.09
N GLU A 206 8.77 -12.80 10.58
CA GLU A 206 7.47 -12.24 10.97
C GLU A 206 6.31 -13.17 10.61
N THR A 207 6.33 -13.74 9.41
CA THR A 207 5.35 -14.73 8.97
C THR A 207 5.32 -15.94 9.90
N THR A 208 6.49 -16.45 10.27
CA THR A 208 6.60 -17.60 11.20
C THR A 208 6.05 -17.25 12.59
N LEU A 209 6.36 -16.06 13.12
CA LEU A 209 5.83 -15.60 14.40
C LEU A 209 4.31 -15.42 14.36
N ASN A 210 3.79 -14.84 13.29
CA ASN A 210 2.34 -14.66 13.10
C ASN A 210 1.62 -16.00 12.99
N ASN A 211 2.17 -16.96 12.26
CA ASN A 211 1.63 -18.32 12.15
C ASN A 211 1.66 -19.06 13.49
N ALA A 212 2.76 -18.93 14.25
CA ALA A 212 2.85 -19.52 15.59
C ALA A 212 1.83 -18.92 16.57
N ASN A 213 1.64 -17.60 16.53
CA ASN A 213 0.63 -16.91 17.35
C ASN A 213 -0.79 -17.30 16.93
N LYS A 214 -1.08 -17.41 15.64
CA LYS A 214 -2.35 -17.91 15.12
C LYS A 214 -2.62 -19.31 15.62
N TYR A 215 -1.68 -20.23 15.44
CA TYR A 215 -1.80 -21.61 15.91
C TYR A 215 -2.04 -21.69 17.43
N ARG A 216 -1.27 -20.94 18.22
CA ARG A 216 -1.47 -20.87 19.68
C ARG A 216 -2.88 -20.41 20.05
N ASN A 217 -3.38 -19.36 19.40
CA ASN A 217 -4.69 -18.81 19.67
C ASN A 217 -5.80 -19.79 19.27
N GLU A 218 -5.68 -20.44 18.13
CA GLU A 218 -6.61 -21.48 17.68
C GLU A 218 -6.66 -22.66 18.66
N GLN A 219 -5.50 -23.17 19.09
CA GLN A 219 -5.44 -24.27 20.06
C GLN A 219 -6.04 -23.88 21.41
N LEU A 220 -5.75 -22.67 21.88
CA LEU A 220 -6.28 -22.18 23.16
C LEU A 220 -7.82 -22.05 23.13
N LEU A 221 -8.35 -21.48 22.01
CA LEU A 221 -9.80 -21.34 21.83
C LEU A 221 -10.49 -22.70 21.70
N ASN A 222 -9.91 -23.62 20.94
CA ASN A 222 -10.44 -24.97 20.79
C ASN A 222 -10.43 -25.74 22.12
N ALA A 223 -9.36 -25.61 22.92
CA ALA A 223 -9.28 -26.23 24.24
C ALA A 223 -10.30 -25.64 25.20
N LYS A 224 -10.49 -24.33 25.23
CA LYS A 224 -11.53 -23.68 26.04
C LYS A 224 -12.92 -24.12 25.64
N ALA A 225 -13.23 -24.07 24.32
CA ALA A 225 -14.53 -24.52 23.82
C ALA A 225 -14.83 -25.99 24.15
N SER A 226 -13.80 -26.85 24.08
CA SER A 226 -13.92 -28.25 24.45
C SER A 226 -14.16 -28.43 25.97
N ALA A 227 -13.47 -27.68 26.80
CA ALA A 227 -13.67 -27.68 28.24
C ALA A 227 -15.09 -27.20 28.64
N ASP A 228 -15.52 -26.07 28.04
CA ASP A 228 -16.86 -25.52 28.29
C ASP A 228 -17.95 -26.49 27.84
N ARG A 229 -17.77 -27.17 26.69
CA ARG A 229 -18.72 -28.21 26.24
C ARG A 229 -18.81 -29.36 27.23
N ILE A 230 -17.68 -29.86 27.75
CA ILE A 230 -17.69 -30.95 28.73
C ILE A 230 -18.45 -30.54 30.01
N VAL A 231 -18.25 -29.32 30.48
CA VAL A 231 -18.94 -28.79 31.67
C VAL A 231 -20.44 -28.67 31.39
N GLN A 232 -20.82 -28.08 30.24
CA GLN A 232 -22.24 -27.95 29.87
C GLN A 232 -22.93 -29.30 29.67
N ASP A 233 -22.26 -30.27 29.03
CA ASP A 233 -22.78 -31.63 28.89
C ASP A 233 -22.98 -32.31 30.26
N ALA A 234 -22.06 -32.09 31.20
CA ALA A 234 -22.19 -32.63 32.54
C ALA A 234 -23.35 -31.99 33.33
N GLU A 235 -23.54 -30.66 33.19
CA GLU A 235 -24.66 -29.94 33.80
C GLU A 235 -26.01 -30.38 33.21
N ALA A 236 -26.06 -30.55 31.88
CA ALA A 236 -27.25 -31.06 31.21
C ALA A 236 -27.63 -32.46 31.69
N LYS A 237 -26.65 -33.37 31.73
CA LYS A 237 -26.87 -34.74 32.26
C LYS A 237 -27.29 -34.77 33.75
N LYS A 238 -26.72 -33.86 34.56
CA LYS A 238 -27.13 -33.70 35.96
C LYS A 238 -28.60 -33.30 36.03
N THR A 239 -29.01 -32.30 35.26
CA THR A 239 -30.37 -31.79 35.21
C THR A 239 -31.33 -32.87 34.69
N GLU A 240 -30.96 -33.59 33.65
CA GLU A 240 -31.70 -34.70 33.08
C GLU A 240 -31.96 -35.80 34.14
N ARG A 241 -30.90 -36.22 34.86
CA ARG A 241 -31.02 -37.22 35.92
C ARG A 241 -31.90 -36.79 37.10
N ILE A 242 -31.83 -35.51 37.49
CA ILE A 242 -32.70 -34.95 38.52
C ILE A 242 -34.15 -34.98 38.06
N ASN A 243 -34.41 -34.46 36.84
CA ASN A 243 -35.75 -34.44 36.29
C ASN A 243 -36.34 -35.86 36.11
N GLU A 244 -35.50 -36.83 35.70
CA GLU A 244 -35.90 -38.22 35.55
C GLU A 244 -36.27 -38.82 36.90
N ALA A 245 -35.43 -38.60 37.93
CA ALA A 245 -35.69 -39.08 39.29
C ALA A 245 -36.98 -38.45 39.86
N GLU A 246 -37.19 -37.15 39.68
CA GLU A 246 -38.39 -36.45 40.09
C GLU A 246 -39.63 -37.00 39.39
N ALA A 247 -39.52 -37.25 38.07
CA ALA A 247 -40.62 -37.86 37.29
C ALA A 247 -40.95 -39.27 37.74
N GLN A 248 -39.94 -40.09 38.08
CA GLN A 248 -40.13 -41.43 38.64
C GLN A 248 -40.82 -41.39 40.01
N VAL A 249 -40.40 -40.48 40.89
CA VAL A 249 -41.01 -40.27 42.19
C VAL A 249 -42.48 -39.82 42.05
N ALA A 250 -42.74 -38.86 41.16
CA ALA A 250 -44.09 -38.36 40.87
C ALA A 250 -44.99 -39.49 40.33
N ARG A 251 -44.46 -40.28 39.36
CA ARG A 251 -45.18 -41.46 38.83
C ARG A 251 -45.46 -42.49 39.90
N PHE A 252 -44.49 -42.83 40.77
CA PHE A 252 -44.65 -43.74 41.90
C PHE A 252 -45.71 -43.23 42.87
N ASN A 253 -45.66 -41.99 43.30
CA ASN A 253 -46.64 -41.41 44.20
C ASN A 253 -48.06 -41.44 43.60
N ALA A 254 -48.23 -41.09 42.34
CA ALA A 254 -49.54 -41.17 41.67
C ALA A 254 -50.07 -42.65 41.63
N MET A 255 -49.20 -43.61 41.31
CA MET A 255 -49.59 -45.06 41.34
C MET A 255 -49.88 -45.55 42.74
N TYR A 256 -49.12 -45.07 43.73
CA TYR A 256 -49.31 -45.42 45.12
C TYR A 256 -50.65 -44.89 45.68
N GLU A 257 -51.05 -43.69 45.35
CA GLU A 257 -52.36 -43.13 45.70
C GLU A 257 -53.51 -43.97 45.14
N GLU A 258 -53.38 -44.38 43.84
CA GLU A 258 -54.41 -45.30 43.26
C GLU A 258 -54.40 -46.72 43.85
N TYR A 259 -53.21 -47.20 44.20
CA TYR A 259 -53.06 -48.48 44.88
C TYR A 259 -53.78 -48.52 46.27
N ILE A 260 -53.66 -47.43 47.03
CA ILE A 260 -54.33 -47.35 48.35
C ILE A 260 -55.87 -47.44 48.19
N LYS A 261 -56.39 -46.83 47.09
CA LYS A 261 -57.89 -46.88 46.88
C LYS A 261 -58.38 -48.26 46.43
N ASN A 262 -57.65 -48.94 45.54
CA ASN A 262 -58.08 -50.26 45.00
C ASN A 262 -56.88 -51.22 44.80
N PRO A 263 -56.36 -51.88 45.85
CA PRO A 263 -55.10 -52.62 45.76
C PRO A 263 -55.07 -53.77 44.76
N THR A 264 -56.19 -54.50 44.62
CA THR A 264 -56.26 -55.72 43.78
C THR A 264 -56.25 -55.33 42.27
N ILE A 265 -57.02 -54.34 41.89
CA ILE A 265 -57.13 -53.91 40.55
C ILE A 265 -55.83 -53.27 40.08
N THR A 266 -55.22 -52.42 40.89
CA THR A 266 -53.97 -51.77 40.59
C THR A 266 -52.81 -52.76 40.43
N LYS A 267 -52.69 -53.77 41.24
CA LYS A 267 -51.72 -54.83 41.04
C LYS A 267 -51.86 -55.57 39.73
N GLN A 268 -53.13 -55.97 39.40
CA GLN A 268 -53.36 -56.63 38.12
C GLN A 268 -53.01 -55.77 36.94
N ARG A 269 -53.38 -54.48 36.95
CA ARG A 269 -53.01 -53.54 35.91
C ARG A 269 -51.51 -53.37 35.73
N MET A 270 -50.78 -53.14 36.82
CA MET A 270 -49.32 -53.01 36.75
C MET A 270 -48.66 -54.32 36.25
N PHE A 271 -49.22 -55.49 36.62
CA PHE A 271 -48.71 -56.73 36.03
C PHE A 271 -48.91 -56.84 34.54
N TYR A 272 -50.06 -56.47 34.05
CA TYR A 272 -50.33 -56.50 32.60
C TYR A 272 -49.57 -55.46 31.88
N ASP A 273 -49.46 -54.24 32.40
CA ASP A 273 -48.66 -53.16 31.80
C ASP A 273 -47.19 -53.59 31.69
N THR A 274 -46.60 -54.19 32.73
CA THR A 274 -45.19 -54.67 32.66
C THR A 274 -45.04 -55.88 31.73
N MET A 275 -46.06 -56.77 31.66
CA MET A 275 -46.02 -57.87 30.70
C MET A 275 -46.16 -57.38 29.23
N GLU A 276 -46.97 -56.36 28.94
CA GLU A 276 -47.09 -55.76 27.65
C GLU A 276 -45.81 -55.12 27.19
N GLU A 277 -44.99 -54.53 28.10
CA GLU A 277 -43.70 -53.96 27.83
C GLU A 277 -42.61 -55.02 27.59
N VAL A 278 -42.60 -56.12 28.37
CA VAL A 278 -41.54 -57.12 28.33
C VAL A 278 -41.77 -58.22 27.28
N LEU A 279 -43.04 -58.58 26.99
CA LEU A 279 -43.36 -59.67 26.07
C LEU A 279 -42.92 -59.49 24.63
N PRO A 280 -43.02 -58.27 24.00
CA PRO A 280 -42.57 -58.08 22.65
C PRO A 280 -41.09 -58.39 22.40
N ASP A 281 -40.24 -58.17 23.40
CA ASP A 281 -38.81 -58.38 23.29
C ASP A 281 -38.36 -59.79 23.67
N LEU A 282 -39.29 -60.63 24.17
CA LEU A 282 -39.00 -62.02 24.57
C LEU A 282 -39.11 -62.96 23.36
N LYS A 283 -38.02 -63.65 23.08
CA LYS A 283 -38.04 -64.83 22.21
C LYS A 283 -38.62 -66.04 23.03
N VAL A 284 -39.93 -66.31 22.78
CA VAL A 284 -40.58 -67.47 23.45
C VAL A 284 -40.36 -68.72 22.60
N ILE A 285 -39.72 -69.70 23.19
CA ILE A 285 -39.54 -71.02 22.59
C ILE A 285 -40.56 -71.97 23.32
N ILE A 286 -41.57 -72.39 22.55
CA ILE A 286 -42.57 -73.37 23.10
C ILE A 286 -42.12 -74.77 22.69
N GLU A 287 -41.75 -75.60 23.65
CA GLU A 287 -41.42 -77.00 23.37
C GLU A 287 -42.68 -77.83 23.68
N SER A 288 -43.20 -78.47 22.66
CA SER A 288 -44.36 -79.32 22.76
C SER A 288 -43.96 -80.76 22.55
N GLY A 289 -43.22 -81.31 23.52
CA GLY A 289 -42.69 -82.69 23.41
C GLY A 289 -42.87 -83.51 24.68
N ASN A 290 -43.49 -84.68 24.52
CA ASN A 290 -43.57 -85.72 25.49
C ASN A 290 -42.27 -86.50 25.54
N GLY A 291 -41.32 -86.17 26.47
CA GLY A 291 -40.12 -86.87 26.88
C GLY A 291 -39.28 -87.63 25.88
N ASP A 292 -38.02 -87.34 25.80
CA ASP A 292 -36.89 -87.93 25.03
C ASP A 292 -36.40 -87.27 23.74
N VAL A 293 -36.52 -85.98 23.59
CA VAL A 293 -35.84 -85.27 22.55
C VAL A 293 -34.92 -84.19 23.15
N GLN A 294 -33.59 -84.31 22.91
CA GLN A 294 -32.63 -83.28 23.24
C GLN A 294 -32.75 -82.16 22.20
N SER A 295 -33.28 -81.00 22.62
CA SER A 295 -33.36 -79.81 21.73
C SER A 295 -32.11 -79.01 21.89
N PHE A 296 -31.38 -78.88 20.73
CA PHE A 296 -30.21 -77.97 20.62
C PHE A 296 -30.68 -76.62 20.13
N TYR A 297 -30.56 -75.61 20.99
CA TYR A 297 -30.83 -74.24 20.60
C TYR A 297 -29.53 -73.55 20.18
N PRO A 298 -29.44 -72.92 18.99
CA PRO A 298 -28.27 -72.17 18.56
C PRO A 298 -28.15 -70.90 19.38
N ILE A 299 -27.21 -70.86 20.32
CA ILE A 299 -26.97 -69.72 21.23
C ILE A 299 -26.59 -68.46 20.41
N GLU A 300 -25.97 -68.64 19.24
CA GLU A 300 -25.57 -67.55 18.34
C GLU A 300 -26.74 -66.66 17.83
N SER A 301 -27.96 -67.21 17.78
CA SER A 301 -29.15 -66.45 17.40
C SER A 301 -29.67 -65.48 18.46
N PHE A 302 -29.08 -65.52 19.67
CA PHE A 302 -29.48 -64.66 20.81
C PHE A 302 -28.51 -63.53 21.09
N VAL A 303 -27.33 -63.51 20.39
CA VAL A 303 -26.34 -62.43 20.52
C VAL A 303 -26.34 -61.60 19.23
N THR A 304 -26.97 -60.46 19.24
CA THR A 304 -26.76 -59.44 18.22
C THR A 304 -25.47 -58.72 18.57
N VAL A 305 -24.36 -59.13 17.95
CA VAL A 305 -23.13 -58.31 17.95
C VAL A 305 -23.37 -57.17 16.99
N GLU A 306 -23.50 -55.95 17.48
CA GLU A 306 -23.38 -54.75 16.67
C GLU A 306 -21.94 -54.65 16.19
N ASP A 307 -21.67 -55.13 14.98
CA ASP A 307 -20.41 -54.87 14.29
C ASP A 307 -20.30 -53.39 13.90
N ASN A 308 -19.74 -52.60 14.77
CA ASN A 308 -19.23 -51.28 14.43
C ASN A 308 -17.91 -51.44 13.66
N ALA A 309 -18.01 -51.95 12.42
CA ALA A 309 -16.90 -51.96 11.46
C ALA A 309 -16.74 -50.54 10.87
N THR A 310 -15.99 -49.69 11.56
CA THR A 310 -15.44 -48.44 10.97
C THR A 310 -14.33 -48.83 9.99
N THR A 311 -14.69 -48.92 8.72
CA THR A 311 -13.71 -49.11 7.62
C THR A 311 -13.00 -47.77 7.39
N ASN A 312 -11.84 -47.63 8.01
CA ASN A 312 -10.84 -46.62 7.59
C ASN A 312 -10.13 -47.12 6.34
N ASN A 313 -10.60 -46.70 5.16
CA ASN A 313 -9.81 -46.79 3.94
C ASN A 313 -9.02 -45.51 3.79
N THR A 314 -7.79 -45.51 4.28
CA THR A 314 -6.78 -44.51 3.92
C THR A 314 -6.04 -45.03 2.68
N THR A 315 -6.45 -44.57 1.51
CA THR A 315 -5.65 -44.77 0.29
C THR A 315 -4.63 -43.63 0.22
N THR A 316 -3.40 -43.98 0.54
CA THR A 316 -2.22 -43.16 0.26
C THR A 316 -1.89 -43.32 -1.20
N THR A 317 -2.03 -42.26 -2.00
CA THR A 317 -1.39 -42.16 -3.30
C THR A 317 -0.23 -41.17 -3.17
N VAL A 318 0.96 -41.74 -3.39
CA VAL A 318 2.22 -41.03 -3.62
C VAL A 318 2.23 -40.59 -5.07
N GLU A 319 2.44 -39.31 -5.36
CA GLU A 319 3.29 -38.77 -6.44
C GLU A 319 3.67 -37.33 -6.08
#